data_f9204ded9584f916d4e052983ebc60bf
#
_entry.id   f9204ded9584f916d4e052983ebc60bf
#
_cell.length_a   1.000
_cell.length_b   1.000
_cell.length_c   1.000
_cell.angle_alpha   90.00
_cell.angle_beta   90.00
_cell.angle_gamma   90.00
#
_symmetry.space_group_name_H-M   'P 1'
#
loop_
_entity.id
_entity.type
_entity.pdbx_description
1 polymer ?
#
loop_
_entity_poly.entity_id
_entity_poly.type
_entity_poly.pdbx_seq_one_letter_code
_entity_poly.pdbx_strand_id
1 'polypeptide(L)'
;GSIRWLCKDCHTPIADHRHLISVDGASPYRVFQNPVGILFTILTLTQCQSVSDCSPEIWENTWFPGYPWVILNCSVCNQHLGWRYPNPEKTPSEFFGLVRDHLVEAKG
;
A
#
# COMPACT_ATOMS: atom_id res chain seq x y z
N GLY A 1 -22.68 4.00 1.61
CA GLY A 1 -21.46 4.75 1.47
C GLY A 1 -20.23 3.88 1.28
N SER A 2 -19.16 4.52 0.88
CA SER A 2 -17.88 3.83 0.68
C SER A 2 -17.13 3.67 2.00
N ILE A 3 -16.25 2.67 2.05
CA ILE A 3 -15.33 2.49 3.16
C ILE A 3 -14.07 3.27 2.86
N ARG A 4 -13.57 4.00 3.85
CA ARG A 4 -12.27 4.66 3.79
C ARG A 4 -11.36 4.05 4.84
N TRP A 5 -10.06 4.10 4.57
CA TRP A 5 -9.06 3.63 5.51
C TRP A 5 -8.28 4.83 6.04
N LEU A 6 -8.13 4.86 7.36
CA LEU A 6 -7.41 5.91 8.08
C LEU A 6 -6.15 5.31 8.67
N CYS A 7 -5.12 6.15 8.89
CA CYS A 7 -3.96 5.73 9.65
C CYS A 7 -4.39 5.28 11.04
N LYS A 8 -3.95 4.11 11.47
CA LYS A 8 -4.40 3.55 12.73
C LYS A 8 -3.95 4.38 13.94
N ASP A 9 -2.86 5.13 13.82
CA ASP A 9 -2.32 5.90 14.94
C ASP A 9 -2.90 7.31 15.03
N CYS A 10 -3.01 8.02 13.91
CA CYS A 10 -3.46 9.43 13.95
C CYS A 10 -4.82 9.65 13.27
N HIS A 11 -5.40 8.60 12.66
CA HIS A 11 -6.69 8.64 11.98
C HIS A 11 -6.76 9.61 10.80
N THR A 12 -5.62 10.01 10.24
CA THR A 12 -5.57 10.76 8.99
C THR A 12 -6.13 9.89 7.86
N PRO A 13 -7.04 10.39 7.02
CA PRO A 13 -7.53 9.63 5.86
C PRO A 13 -6.39 9.31 4.90
N ILE A 14 -6.27 8.04 4.52
CA ILE A 14 -5.18 7.55 3.67
C ILE A 14 -5.70 7.03 2.32
N ALA A 15 -6.76 6.23 2.31
CA ALA A 15 -7.22 5.57 1.10
C ALA A 15 -8.73 5.37 1.09
N ASP A 16 -9.27 5.11 -0.09
CA ASP A 16 -10.69 4.88 -0.31
C ASP A 16 -10.88 3.54 -1.01
N HIS A 17 -11.86 2.78 -0.60
CA HIS A 17 -12.20 1.47 -1.15
C HIS A 17 -12.40 1.51 -2.68
N ARG A 18 -12.92 2.61 -3.22
CA ARG A 18 -13.14 2.75 -4.67
C ARG A 18 -11.85 2.68 -5.50
N HIS A 19 -10.69 2.85 -4.86
CA HIS A 19 -9.40 2.82 -5.55
C HIS A 19 -8.71 1.45 -5.48
N LEU A 20 -9.37 0.42 -4.94
CA LEU A 20 -8.83 -0.94 -4.97
C LEU A 20 -8.68 -1.42 -6.40
N ILE A 21 -7.56 -2.07 -6.71
CA ILE A 21 -7.32 -2.67 -8.02
C ILE A 21 -6.75 -4.07 -7.88
N SER A 22 -6.99 -4.88 -8.92
CA SER A 22 -6.30 -6.17 -9.07
C SER A 22 -5.00 -5.92 -9.83
N VAL A 23 -3.91 -6.44 -9.30
CA VAL A 23 -2.60 -6.39 -9.95
C VAL A 23 -2.25 -7.81 -10.39
N ASP A 24 -1.87 -7.97 -11.67
CA ASP A 24 -1.57 -9.28 -12.28
C ASP A 24 -2.72 -10.28 -12.14
N GLY A 25 -3.96 -9.80 -12.20
CA GLY A 25 -5.16 -10.64 -12.13
C GLY A 25 -5.48 -11.18 -10.74
N ALA A 26 -4.73 -10.76 -9.71
CA ALA A 26 -4.96 -11.22 -8.35
C ALA A 26 -5.91 -10.30 -7.60
N SER A 27 -6.52 -10.83 -6.53
CA SER A 27 -7.39 -10.04 -5.65
C SER A 27 -6.66 -8.81 -5.12
N PRO A 28 -7.37 -7.68 -4.91
CA PRO A 28 -6.78 -6.53 -4.21
C PRO A 28 -6.45 -6.81 -2.74
N TYR A 29 -6.90 -7.92 -2.19
CA TYR A 29 -6.56 -8.37 -0.83
C TYR A 29 -5.60 -9.54 -0.94
N ARG A 30 -4.33 -9.34 -0.60
CA ARG A 30 -3.30 -10.37 -0.77
C ARG A 30 -2.52 -10.54 0.52
N VAL A 31 -2.02 -11.75 0.75
CA VAL A 31 -1.15 -12.06 1.90
C VAL A 31 0.25 -12.37 1.37
N PHE A 32 1.24 -11.69 1.89
CA PHE A 32 2.64 -11.92 1.56
C PHE A 32 3.45 -12.18 2.81
N GLN A 33 4.51 -12.95 2.68
CA GLN A 33 5.45 -13.23 3.75
C GLN A 33 6.78 -12.55 3.45
N ASN A 34 7.33 -11.80 4.42
CA ASN A 34 8.63 -11.18 4.25
C ASN A 34 9.76 -12.20 4.48
N PRO A 35 11.05 -11.85 4.19
CA PRO A 35 12.15 -12.80 4.34
C PRO A 35 12.36 -13.37 5.74
N VAL A 36 11.90 -12.67 6.79
CA VAL A 36 12.00 -13.18 8.17
C VAL A 36 10.75 -13.95 8.61
N GLY A 37 9.78 -14.18 7.72
CA GLY A 37 8.63 -15.02 7.99
C GLY A 37 7.38 -14.30 8.49
N ILE A 38 7.37 -12.97 8.53
CA ILE A 38 6.20 -12.20 8.97
C ILE A 38 5.20 -12.10 7.82
N LEU A 39 3.93 -12.41 8.11
CA LEU A 39 2.85 -12.31 7.13
C LEU A 39 2.21 -10.92 7.18
N PHE A 40 1.96 -10.37 5.99
CA PHE A 40 1.26 -9.10 5.83
C PHE A 40 0.04 -9.29 4.94
N THR A 41 -1.10 -8.76 5.37
CA THR A 41 -2.27 -8.61 4.50
C THR A 41 -2.17 -7.24 3.84
N ILE A 42 -2.16 -7.24 2.51
CA ILE A 42 -1.90 -6.06 1.70
C ILE A 42 -3.14 -5.71 0.88
N LEU A 43 -3.49 -4.43 0.87
CA LEU A 43 -4.50 -3.87 -0.04
C LEU A 43 -3.78 -3.21 -1.20
N THR A 44 -4.14 -3.55 -2.44
CA THR A 44 -3.56 -2.89 -3.62
C THR A 44 -4.51 -1.81 -4.13
N LEU A 45 -3.98 -0.59 -4.30
CA LEU A 45 -4.77 0.61 -4.61
C LEU A 45 -4.09 1.42 -5.70
N THR A 46 -4.90 2.10 -6.53
CA THR A 46 -4.37 2.99 -7.56
C THR A 46 -3.86 4.30 -6.99
N GLN A 47 -4.37 4.73 -5.84
CA GLN A 47 -3.95 5.99 -5.22
C GLN A 47 -4.23 5.97 -3.71
N CYS A 48 -3.48 6.80 -3.00
CA CYS A 48 -3.67 7.10 -1.59
C CYS A 48 -3.15 8.51 -1.33
N GLN A 49 -3.43 9.03 -0.15
CA GLN A 49 -3.07 10.40 0.21
C GLN A 49 -2.40 10.45 1.58
N SER A 50 -1.76 11.57 1.89
CA SER A 50 -1.12 11.83 3.18
C SER A 50 -0.05 10.80 3.51
N VAL A 51 0.73 10.39 2.49
CA VAL A 51 1.81 9.41 2.61
C VAL A 51 3.11 10.05 2.13
N SER A 52 4.22 9.55 2.66
CA SER A 52 5.56 10.01 2.29
C SER A 52 6.43 8.83 1.89
N ASP A 53 7.21 9.02 0.82
CA ASP A 53 8.25 8.06 0.44
C ASP A 53 9.40 8.14 1.45
N CYS A 54 9.75 7.00 2.05
CA CYS A 54 10.77 6.94 3.09
C CYS A 54 11.93 6.03 2.75
N SER A 55 12.12 5.71 1.47
CA SER A 55 13.28 4.98 0.98
C SER A 55 13.46 5.24 -0.51
N PRO A 56 14.65 4.92 -1.08
CA PRO A 56 14.79 4.83 -2.53
C PRO A 56 14.01 3.63 -3.07
N GLU A 57 13.98 3.47 -4.40
CA GLU A 57 13.42 2.29 -5.05
C GLU A 57 14.30 1.08 -4.78
N ILE A 58 13.70 0.01 -4.29
CA ILE A 58 14.40 -1.23 -3.92
C ILE A 58 13.81 -2.38 -4.71
N TRP A 59 14.66 -3.12 -5.42
CA TRP A 59 14.24 -4.26 -6.23
C TRP A 59 14.32 -5.58 -5.48
N GLU A 60 15.11 -5.63 -4.43
CA GLU A 60 15.36 -6.86 -3.68
C GLU A 60 14.09 -7.33 -2.96
N ASN A 61 13.75 -8.62 -3.13
CA ASN A 61 12.61 -9.26 -2.47
C ASN A 61 11.26 -8.61 -2.78
N THR A 62 11.11 -7.98 -3.95
CA THR A 62 9.83 -7.37 -4.30
C THR A 62 8.74 -8.45 -4.43
N TRP A 63 7.55 -8.15 -3.90
CA TRP A 63 6.40 -9.04 -4.00
C TRP A 63 5.67 -8.94 -5.35
N PHE A 64 5.97 -7.90 -6.12
CA PHE A 64 5.34 -7.68 -7.42
C PHE A 64 6.41 -7.66 -8.50
N PRO A 65 6.66 -8.79 -9.17
CA PRO A 65 7.69 -8.86 -10.20
C PRO A 65 7.51 -7.76 -11.25
N GLY A 66 8.61 -7.08 -11.57
CA GLY A 66 8.59 -5.96 -12.49
C GLY A 66 8.41 -4.60 -11.82
N TYR A 67 8.18 -4.56 -10.50
CA TYR A 67 8.07 -3.30 -9.74
C TYR A 67 9.04 -3.28 -8.57
N PRO A 68 9.84 -2.23 -8.43
CA PRO A 68 10.56 -2.01 -7.17
C PRO A 68 9.57 -1.54 -6.09
N TRP A 69 10.01 -1.47 -4.86
CA TRP A 69 9.18 -0.97 -3.77
C TRP A 69 9.88 0.20 -3.07
N VAL A 70 9.05 1.13 -2.58
CA VAL A 70 9.47 2.31 -1.82
C VAL A 70 8.68 2.30 -0.52
N ILE A 71 9.35 2.45 0.60
CA ILE A 71 8.66 2.46 1.91
C ILE A 71 7.78 3.70 2.00
N LEU A 72 6.51 3.49 2.39
CA LEU A 72 5.53 4.55 2.61
C LEU A 72 5.17 4.65 4.07
N ASN A 73 5.27 5.88 4.61
CA ASN A 73 4.82 6.19 5.95
C ASN A 73 3.72 7.24 5.91
N CYS A 74 2.93 7.31 6.98
CA CYS A 74 1.97 8.40 7.15
C CYS A 74 2.74 9.72 7.23
N SER A 75 2.35 10.71 6.42
CA SER A 75 3.03 12.02 6.40
C SER A 75 2.75 12.84 7.66
N VAL A 76 1.74 12.46 8.45
CA VAL A 76 1.34 13.19 9.65
C VAL A 76 2.02 12.62 10.90
N CYS A 77 1.98 11.30 11.12
CA CYS A 77 2.49 10.71 12.35
C CYS A 77 3.69 9.78 12.12
N ASN A 78 4.09 9.57 10.86
CA ASN A 78 5.21 8.73 10.48
C ASN A 78 5.02 7.23 10.71
N GLN A 79 3.79 6.77 10.95
CA GLN A 79 3.50 5.34 11.04
C GLN A 79 3.77 4.67 9.69
N HIS A 80 4.43 3.52 9.70
CA HIS A 80 4.61 2.72 8.50
C HIS A 80 3.25 2.25 7.99
N LEU A 81 2.94 2.53 6.73
CA LEU A 81 1.65 2.18 6.14
C LEU A 81 1.75 1.10 5.07
N GLY A 82 2.88 1.01 4.39
CA GLY A 82 3.05 0.05 3.31
C GLY A 82 4.14 0.46 2.35
N TRP A 83 3.86 0.27 1.04
CA TRP A 83 4.86 0.51 0.00
C TRP A 83 4.20 1.09 -1.26
N ARG A 84 4.98 1.87 -2.01
CA ARG A 84 4.63 2.31 -3.35
C ARG A 84 5.41 1.45 -4.35
N TYR A 85 4.76 1.06 -5.44
CA TYR A 85 5.34 0.22 -6.49
C TYR A 85 5.31 0.98 -7.81
N PRO A 86 6.37 1.72 -8.15
CA PRO A 86 6.41 2.49 -9.41
C PRO A 86 7.09 1.70 -10.52
N ASN A 87 6.58 1.81 -11.73
CA ASN A 87 7.30 1.46 -12.96
C ASN A 87 6.60 2.12 -14.14
N PRO A 88 7.15 3.23 -14.68
CA PRO A 88 6.49 3.97 -15.75
C PRO A 88 6.36 3.18 -17.06
N GLU A 89 7.06 2.06 -17.20
CA GLU A 89 6.98 1.21 -18.39
C GLU A 89 5.93 0.11 -18.29
N LYS A 90 5.23 0.03 -17.17
CA LYS A 90 4.20 -1.00 -16.95
C LYS A 90 2.82 -0.39 -16.81
N THR A 91 1.79 -1.24 -16.85
CA THR A 91 0.41 -0.87 -16.61
C THR A 91 -0.13 -1.74 -15.46
N PRO A 92 -0.52 -1.17 -14.32
CA PRO A 92 -0.43 0.26 -13.99
C PRO A 92 1.03 0.71 -13.84
N SER A 93 1.27 2.00 -14.10
CA SER A 93 2.62 2.56 -13.96
C SER A 93 3.01 2.81 -12.51
N GLU A 94 2.04 2.74 -11.61
CA GLU A 94 2.23 2.92 -10.18
C GLU A 94 1.03 2.36 -9.45
N PHE A 95 1.26 1.74 -8.32
CA PHE A 95 0.19 1.37 -7.38
C PHE A 95 0.76 1.32 -5.97
N PHE A 96 -0.13 1.17 -5.00
CA PHE A 96 0.23 1.18 -3.59
C PHE A 96 -0.21 -0.12 -2.93
N GLY A 97 0.65 -0.69 -2.09
CA GLY A 97 0.31 -1.84 -1.26
C GLY A 97 0.32 -1.40 0.19
N LEU A 98 -0.86 -1.27 0.79
CA LEU A 98 -0.98 -0.82 2.18
C LEU A 98 -1.22 -2.01 3.10
N VAL A 99 -0.57 -2.00 4.27
CA VAL A 99 -0.72 -3.04 5.27
C VAL A 99 -2.06 -2.85 5.97
N ARG A 100 -2.96 -3.82 5.84
CA ARG A 100 -4.32 -3.74 6.37
C ARG A 100 -4.33 -3.46 7.88
N ASP A 101 -3.41 -4.10 8.61
CA ASP A 101 -3.35 -3.97 10.08
C ASP A 101 -2.82 -2.60 10.55
N HIS A 102 -2.29 -1.80 9.65
CA HIS A 102 -1.82 -0.45 9.96
C HIS A 102 -2.88 0.61 9.67
N LEU A 103 -4.09 0.17 9.33
CA LEU A 103 -5.21 1.05 8.98
C LEU A 103 -6.43 0.70 9.83
N VAL A 104 -7.33 1.68 9.98
CA VAL A 104 -8.66 1.45 10.54
C VAL A 104 -9.70 1.88 9.51
N GLU A 105 -10.83 1.20 9.51
CA GLU A 105 -11.92 1.52 8.59
C GLU A 105 -12.81 2.62 9.12
N ALA A 106 -13.28 3.49 8.22
CA ALA A 106 -14.31 4.46 8.50
C ALA A 106 -15.30 4.45 7.35
N LYS A 107 -16.59 4.52 7.67
CA LYS A 107 -17.62 4.66 6.65
C LYS A 107 -17.77 6.14 6.31
N GLY A 108 -17.72 6.41 5.04
CA GLY A 108 -17.86 7.78 4.54
C GLY A 108 -19.24 8.12 4.05
#